data_b35893c93f5ce92f495c68b8dd4adcae
#
_entry.id   b35893c93f5ce92f495c68b8dd4adcae
#
_cell.length_a   1.000
_cell.length_b   1.000
_cell.length_c   1.000
_cell.angle_alpha   90.00
_cell.angle_beta   90.00
_cell.angle_gamma   90.00
#
_symmetry.space_group_name_H-M   'P 1'
#
loop_
_entity.id
_entity.type
_entity.pdbx_description
1 polymer ?
#
loop_
_entity_poly.entity_id
_entity_poly.type
_entity_poly.pdbx_seq_one_letter_code
_entity_poly.pdbx_strand_id
1 'polypeptide(L)'
;MKKGFTLTQTGILLTLWLTFLLSFVMRLSWSSLMPIVNEALHFTAQQGTSYLTAFYFGYALTVLPGGLLADRFGYRKSILGSLVAMAIVTGLMSTVQSYEYGLVLRFLLGIVSGPVQSACLKAIGEHFSAEQRGTAVGIFMSCTSFGVTVVNGYAPFVAVHYGWQMAFLITALLPLLVFFLALFTVKEVQAFRKGQTEETQGTGQQSMSLAQSLRFVGTNRNILLLAVMGFFATGTTWGVTTWANLYLVKQLHVTPIFAGAIMSIYGIAAVIAKPTIGFISDRISLPRNYLAAIVMFLFSPALLIFANTSNPDMLYITAPLLGMGAFMYSPLTNAIIIQAAPPELRGTTAGFVNLFNQIGALTAPIILSTVLTATGNYQTALMALSISPIIGAILLSLIRLK
;
A
#
# COMPACT_ATOMS: atom_id res chain seq x y z
N MET A 1 -13.25 24.82 -18.97
CA MET A 1 -13.71 24.38 -17.63
C MET A 1 -13.64 22.86 -17.58
N LYS A 2 -12.87 22.27 -16.65
CA LYS A 2 -12.87 20.82 -16.45
C LYS A 2 -14.28 20.40 -16.04
N LYS A 3 -14.92 19.52 -16.82
CA LYS A 3 -16.21 18.94 -16.43
C LYS A 3 -16.05 18.18 -15.11
N GLY A 4 -16.80 18.55 -14.08
CA GLY A 4 -16.84 17.80 -12.83
C GLY A 4 -17.33 16.36 -13.04
N PHE A 5 -17.18 15.52 -12.03
CA PHE A 5 -17.71 14.16 -12.08
C PHE A 5 -19.25 14.19 -12.03
N THR A 6 -19.89 13.30 -12.78
CA THR A 6 -21.32 13.04 -12.65
C THR A 6 -21.61 12.31 -11.34
N LEU A 7 -22.86 12.34 -10.87
CA LEU A 7 -23.26 11.64 -9.65
C LEU A 7 -22.96 10.12 -9.73
N THR A 8 -23.17 9.52 -10.90
CA THR A 8 -22.85 8.12 -11.18
C THR A 8 -21.34 7.86 -11.08
N GLN A 9 -20.51 8.71 -11.68
CA GLN A 9 -19.06 8.61 -11.60
C GLN A 9 -18.53 8.77 -10.16
N THR A 10 -19.13 9.68 -9.40
CA THR A 10 -18.80 9.87 -7.98
C THR A 10 -19.15 8.62 -7.17
N GLY A 11 -20.31 8.01 -7.39
CA GLY A 11 -20.72 6.77 -6.74
C GLY A 11 -19.80 5.60 -7.07
N ILE A 12 -19.40 5.45 -8.33
CA ILE A 12 -18.44 4.44 -8.78
C ILE A 12 -17.09 4.67 -8.10
N LEU A 13 -16.55 5.89 -8.17
CA LEU A 13 -15.26 6.22 -7.58
C LEU A 13 -15.22 5.97 -6.08
N LEU A 14 -16.28 6.34 -5.37
CA LEU A 14 -16.41 6.06 -3.93
C LEU A 14 -16.39 4.56 -3.63
N THR A 15 -17.12 3.76 -4.42
CA THR A 15 -17.15 2.30 -4.25
C THR A 15 -15.78 1.67 -4.51
N LEU A 16 -15.09 2.10 -5.56
CA LEU A 16 -13.74 1.63 -5.87
C LEU A 16 -12.74 2.06 -4.79
N TRP A 17 -12.86 3.28 -4.30
CA TRP A 17 -12.06 3.82 -3.21
C TRP A 17 -12.27 3.02 -1.92
N LEU A 18 -13.52 2.74 -1.54
CA LEU A 18 -13.85 1.91 -0.37
C LEU A 18 -13.33 0.48 -0.55
N THR A 19 -13.47 -0.13 -1.73
CA THR A 19 -12.96 -1.48 -2.02
C THR A 19 -11.45 -1.56 -1.78
N PHE A 20 -10.69 -0.59 -2.28
CA PHE A 20 -9.24 -0.59 -2.11
C PHE A 20 -8.81 -0.18 -0.70
N LEU A 21 -9.53 0.74 -0.07
CA LEU A 21 -9.37 1.07 1.35
C LEU A 21 -9.47 -0.20 2.22
N LEU A 22 -10.50 -1.01 2.01
CA LEU A 22 -10.72 -2.22 2.80
C LEU A 22 -9.63 -3.27 2.59
N SER A 23 -9.08 -3.37 1.37
CA SER A 23 -7.92 -4.23 1.14
C SER A 23 -6.72 -3.83 2.01
N PHE A 24 -6.52 -2.51 2.26
CA PHE A 24 -5.49 -2.03 3.20
C PHE A 24 -5.88 -2.24 4.66
N VAL A 25 -7.14 -2.01 5.03
CA VAL A 25 -7.62 -2.28 6.39
C VAL A 25 -7.39 -3.75 6.77
N MET A 26 -7.71 -4.69 5.88
CA MET A 26 -7.49 -6.13 6.12
C MET A 26 -6.02 -6.52 6.14
N ARG A 27 -5.21 -5.95 5.24
CA ARG A 27 -3.76 -6.12 5.25
C ARG A 27 -3.16 -5.74 6.60
N LEU A 28 -3.56 -4.58 7.12
CA LEU A 28 -2.98 -3.95 8.30
C LEU A 28 -3.67 -4.37 9.62
N SER A 29 -4.83 -5.06 9.56
CA SER A 29 -5.51 -5.54 10.76
C SER A 29 -4.61 -6.43 11.62
N TRP A 30 -3.81 -7.31 10.98
CA TRP A 30 -2.83 -8.12 11.70
C TRP A 30 -1.77 -7.25 12.41
N SER A 31 -1.19 -6.26 11.72
CA SER A 31 -0.17 -5.39 12.29
C SER A 31 -0.68 -4.62 13.50
N SER A 32 -1.93 -4.14 13.42
CA SER A 32 -2.58 -3.40 14.49
C SER A 32 -2.91 -4.29 15.69
N LEU A 33 -3.26 -5.55 15.46
CA LEU A 33 -3.66 -6.52 16.48
C LEU A 33 -2.52 -7.43 16.94
N MET A 34 -1.37 -7.45 16.23
CA MET A 34 -0.26 -8.37 16.46
C MET A 34 0.22 -8.40 17.92
N PRO A 35 0.36 -7.26 18.66
CA PRO A 35 0.75 -7.31 20.06
C PRO A 35 -0.23 -8.10 20.93
N ILE A 36 -1.54 -7.92 20.71
CA ILE A 36 -2.62 -8.54 21.47
C ILE A 36 -2.74 -10.03 21.12
N VAL A 37 -2.73 -10.36 19.83
CA VAL A 37 -2.90 -11.73 19.35
C VAL A 37 -1.69 -12.58 19.70
N ASN A 38 -0.46 -12.04 19.56
CA ASN A 38 0.75 -12.74 19.96
C ASN A 38 0.72 -13.11 21.44
N GLU A 39 0.23 -12.21 22.29
CA GLU A 39 0.10 -12.48 23.72
C GLU A 39 -0.98 -13.55 24.00
N ALA A 40 -2.16 -13.42 23.37
CA ALA A 40 -3.27 -14.34 23.58
C ALA A 40 -2.99 -15.77 23.07
N LEU A 41 -2.23 -15.92 21.99
CA LEU A 41 -1.89 -17.23 21.39
C LEU A 41 -0.47 -17.70 21.73
N HIS A 42 0.24 -16.98 22.61
CA HIS A 42 1.63 -17.26 22.98
C HIS A 42 2.61 -17.33 21.79
N PHE A 43 2.37 -16.49 20.77
CA PHE A 43 3.25 -16.41 19.61
C PHE A 43 4.47 -15.54 19.89
N THR A 44 5.61 -15.98 19.38
CA THR A 44 6.82 -15.15 19.38
C THR A 44 6.67 -13.97 18.41
N ALA A 45 7.46 -12.92 18.57
CA ALA A 45 7.49 -11.80 17.62
C ALA A 45 7.81 -12.27 16.20
N GLN A 46 8.67 -13.30 16.06
CA GLN A 46 9.02 -13.89 14.76
C GLN A 46 7.82 -14.59 14.12
N GLN A 47 7.05 -15.36 14.87
CA GLN A 47 5.81 -15.99 14.38
C GLN A 47 4.78 -14.96 13.96
N GLY A 48 4.54 -13.91 14.77
CA GLY A 48 3.65 -12.82 14.39
C GLY A 48 4.11 -12.08 13.14
N THR A 49 5.42 -11.91 12.96
CA THR A 49 6.01 -11.25 11.78
C THR A 49 5.91 -12.11 10.53
N SER A 50 6.01 -13.44 10.64
CA SER A 50 5.87 -14.34 9.48
C SER A 50 4.48 -14.27 8.84
N TYR A 51 3.44 -13.90 9.59
CA TYR A 51 2.10 -13.64 9.06
C TYR A 51 2.06 -12.43 8.11
N LEU A 52 2.91 -11.42 8.36
CA LEU A 52 3.08 -10.29 7.43
C LEU A 52 3.76 -10.76 6.15
N THR A 53 4.83 -11.53 6.27
CA THR A 53 5.57 -12.10 5.14
C THR A 53 4.67 -13.00 4.29
N ALA A 54 3.87 -13.88 4.92
CA ALA A 54 2.91 -14.76 4.23
C ALA A 54 1.88 -13.95 3.42
N PHE A 55 1.34 -12.88 3.99
CA PHE A 55 0.43 -11.98 3.27
C PHE A 55 1.11 -11.36 2.05
N TYR A 56 2.29 -10.74 2.23
CA TYR A 56 2.98 -10.08 1.12
C TYR A 56 3.42 -11.06 0.03
N PHE A 57 3.76 -12.29 0.41
CA PHE A 57 4.10 -13.34 -0.55
C PHE A 57 2.88 -13.73 -1.40
N GLY A 58 1.72 -14.00 -0.78
CA GLY A 58 0.47 -14.27 -1.49
C GLY A 58 0.05 -13.10 -2.38
N TYR A 59 0.18 -11.87 -1.90
CA TYR A 59 -0.12 -10.66 -2.65
C TYR A 59 0.81 -10.50 -3.89
N ALA A 60 2.11 -10.70 -3.73
CA ALA A 60 3.08 -10.60 -4.81
C ALA A 60 2.81 -11.61 -5.94
N LEU A 61 2.37 -12.83 -5.59
CA LEU A 61 2.01 -13.86 -6.57
C LEU A 61 0.82 -13.47 -7.45
N THR A 62 -0.09 -12.65 -6.93
CA THR A 62 -1.38 -12.36 -7.60
C THR A 62 -1.55 -10.92 -8.06
N VAL A 63 -0.70 -9.98 -7.64
CA VAL A 63 -0.79 -8.58 -8.06
C VAL A 63 -0.57 -8.42 -9.58
N LEU A 64 0.37 -9.16 -10.16
CA LEU A 64 0.61 -9.13 -11.61
C LEU A 64 -0.46 -9.92 -12.39
N PRO A 65 -0.77 -11.20 -12.07
CA PRO A 65 -1.87 -11.95 -12.71
C PRO A 65 -3.24 -11.32 -12.48
N GLY A 66 -3.41 -10.52 -11.43
CA GLY A 66 -4.67 -9.84 -11.12
C GLY A 66 -5.18 -8.93 -12.24
N GLY A 67 -4.28 -8.30 -12.98
CA GLY A 67 -4.61 -7.57 -14.20
C GLY A 67 -5.22 -8.49 -15.26
N LEU A 68 -4.59 -9.64 -15.53
CA LEU A 68 -5.08 -10.64 -16.48
C LEU A 68 -6.42 -11.25 -16.05
N LEU A 69 -6.63 -11.45 -14.75
CA LEU A 69 -7.92 -11.89 -14.21
C LEU A 69 -9.02 -10.86 -14.47
N ALA A 70 -8.73 -9.57 -14.23
CA ALA A 70 -9.66 -8.48 -14.53
C ALA A 70 -9.93 -8.34 -16.02
N ASP A 71 -8.97 -8.68 -16.90
CA ASP A 71 -9.15 -8.68 -18.34
C ASP A 71 -10.00 -9.86 -18.81
N ARG A 72 -9.78 -11.04 -18.25
CA ARG A 72 -10.48 -12.28 -18.67
C ARG A 72 -11.90 -12.37 -18.12
N PHE A 73 -12.10 -12.08 -16.84
CA PHE A 73 -13.38 -12.25 -16.14
C PHE A 73 -14.19 -10.96 -16.00
N GLY A 74 -13.60 -9.80 -16.34
CA GLY A 74 -14.16 -8.47 -16.12
C GLY A 74 -13.81 -7.92 -14.73
N TYR A 75 -13.69 -6.60 -14.64
CA TYR A 75 -13.33 -5.93 -13.38
C TYR A 75 -14.43 -6.05 -12.32
N ARG A 76 -15.72 -6.06 -12.71
CA ARG A 76 -16.85 -6.21 -11.79
C ARG A 76 -16.79 -7.53 -11.02
N LYS A 77 -16.62 -8.66 -11.73
CA LYS A 77 -16.53 -9.98 -11.11
C LYS A 77 -15.29 -10.10 -10.24
N SER A 78 -14.17 -9.52 -10.67
CA SER A 78 -12.92 -9.51 -9.88
C SER A 78 -13.09 -8.72 -8.58
N ILE A 79 -13.72 -7.54 -8.61
CA ILE A 79 -13.99 -6.73 -7.42
C ILE A 79 -14.92 -7.47 -6.46
N LEU A 80 -16.07 -7.94 -6.95
CA LEU A 80 -17.07 -8.62 -6.13
C LEU A 80 -16.52 -9.91 -5.53
N GLY A 81 -15.82 -10.72 -6.32
CA GLY A 81 -15.19 -11.95 -5.85
C GLY A 81 -14.11 -11.69 -4.78
N SER A 82 -13.26 -10.67 -5.00
CA SER A 82 -12.25 -10.28 -4.01
C SER A 82 -12.89 -9.79 -2.70
N LEU A 83 -13.95 -8.98 -2.76
CA LEU A 83 -14.63 -8.49 -1.54
C LEU A 83 -15.20 -9.64 -0.71
N VAL A 84 -15.88 -10.60 -1.34
CA VAL A 84 -16.42 -11.78 -0.64
C VAL A 84 -15.29 -12.65 -0.07
N ALA A 85 -14.28 -12.96 -0.88
CA ALA A 85 -13.16 -13.78 -0.45
C ALA A 85 -12.36 -13.13 0.69
N MET A 86 -12.11 -11.81 0.62
CA MET A 86 -11.48 -11.07 1.71
C MET A 86 -12.32 -11.11 3.00
N ALA A 87 -13.66 -10.98 2.89
CA ALA A 87 -14.56 -11.09 4.04
C ALA A 87 -14.45 -12.47 4.70
N ILE A 88 -14.54 -13.54 3.90
CA ILE A 88 -14.46 -14.92 4.41
C ILE A 88 -13.11 -15.17 5.09
N VAL A 89 -12.00 -14.88 4.41
CA VAL A 89 -10.66 -15.16 4.94
C VAL A 89 -10.36 -14.32 6.19
N THR A 90 -10.79 -13.05 6.21
CA THR A 90 -10.62 -12.19 7.41
C THR A 90 -11.51 -12.66 8.55
N GLY A 91 -12.74 -13.12 8.27
CA GLY A 91 -13.63 -13.70 9.27
C GLY A 91 -13.03 -14.98 9.88
N LEU A 92 -12.44 -15.85 9.06
CA LEU A 92 -11.76 -17.05 9.52
C LEU A 92 -10.51 -16.73 10.39
N MET A 93 -9.90 -15.56 10.26
CA MET A 93 -8.82 -15.14 11.19
C MET A 93 -9.29 -15.08 12.64
N SER A 94 -10.59 -14.90 12.92
CA SER A 94 -11.15 -14.92 14.28
C SER A 94 -11.12 -16.30 14.93
N THR A 95 -10.97 -17.37 14.15
CA THR A 95 -10.97 -18.76 14.62
C THR A 95 -9.56 -19.35 14.74
N VAL A 96 -8.52 -18.53 14.57
CA VAL A 96 -7.12 -18.98 14.61
C VAL A 96 -6.79 -19.51 16.02
N GLN A 97 -6.33 -20.77 16.08
CA GLN A 97 -5.85 -21.45 17.30
C GLN A 97 -4.43 -21.99 17.13
N SER A 98 -3.98 -22.21 15.88
CA SER A 98 -2.61 -22.66 15.60
C SER A 98 -1.88 -21.69 14.68
N TYR A 99 -0.55 -21.70 14.81
CA TYR A 99 0.33 -20.85 14.00
C TYR A 99 0.18 -21.13 12.50
N GLU A 100 0.18 -22.41 12.12
CA GLU A 100 0.12 -22.84 10.70
C GLU A 100 -1.20 -22.45 10.04
N TYR A 101 -2.30 -22.60 10.78
CA TYR A 101 -3.63 -22.25 10.24
C TYR A 101 -3.72 -20.74 9.95
N GLY A 102 -3.29 -19.90 10.88
CA GLY A 102 -3.27 -18.46 10.67
C GLY A 102 -2.30 -18.03 9.57
N LEU A 103 -1.14 -18.72 9.41
CA LEU A 103 -0.19 -18.47 8.34
C LEU A 103 -0.82 -18.71 6.96
N VAL A 104 -1.55 -19.82 6.80
CA VAL A 104 -2.29 -20.14 5.56
C VAL A 104 -3.37 -19.09 5.28
N LEU A 105 -4.13 -18.68 6.28
CA LEU A 105 -5.15 -17.64 6.11
C LEU A 105 -4.53 -16.29 5.69
N ARG A 106 -3.40 -15.90 6.25
CA ARG A 106 -2.69 -14.68 5.86
C ARG A 106 -2.18 -14.75 4.42
N PHE A 107 -1.64 -15.88 4.01
CA PHE A 107 -1.25 -16.13 2.62
C PHE A 107 -2.44 -16.04 1.66
N LEU A 108 -3.57 -16.70 1.99
CA LEU A 108 -4.80 -16.65 1.20
C LEU A 108 -5.36 -15.22 1.12
N LEU A 109 -5.33 -14.46 2.22
CA LEU A 109 -5.74 -13.05 2.22
C LEU A 109 -4.88 -12.23 1.25
N GLY A 110 -3.58 -12.49 1.19
CA GLY A 110 -2.70 -11.89 0.20
C GLY A 110 -3.14 -12.19 -1.23
N ILE A 111 -3.39 -13.47 -1.53
CA ILE A 111 -3.86 -13.93 -2.86
C ILE A 111 -5.13 -13.20 -3.30
N VAL A 112 -6.15 -13.15 -2.46
CA VAL A 112 -7.45 -12.57 -2.83
C VAL A 112 -7.43 -11.03 -2.88
N SER A 113 -6.44 -10.39 -2.24
CA SER A 113 -6.27 -8.94 -2.25
C SER A 113 -5.49 -8.43 -3.48
N GLY A 114 -4.64 -9.28 -4.10
CA GLY A 114 -3.77 -8.87 -5.21
C GLY A 114 -4.50 -8.29 -6.43
N PRO A 115 -5.59 -8.90 -6.92
CA PRO A 115 -6.32 -8.42 -8.09
C PRO A 115 -7.07 -7.10 -7.89
N VAL A 116 -7.34 -6.68 -6.64
CA VAL A 116 -8.22 -5.54 -6.33
C VAL A 116 -7.77 -4.24 -6.99
N GLN A 117 -6.48 -3.91 -6.87
CA GLN A 117 -5.95 -2.65 -7.41
C GLN A 117 -6.11 -2.58 -8.93
N SER A 118 -5.71 -3.63 -9.64
CA SER A 118 -5.77 -3.69 -11.10
C SER A 118 -7.21 -3.64 -11.60
N ALA A 119 -8.14 -4.35 -10.96
CA ALA A 119 -9.55 -4.33 -11.29
C ALA A 119 -10.17 -2.94 -11.08
N CYS A 120 -9.85 -2.25 -9.97
CA CYS A 120 -10.33 -0.90 -9.71
C CYS A 120 -9.76 0.12 -10.70
N LEU A 121 -8.47 0.05 -11.05
CA LEU A 121 -7.85 0.95 -12.04
C LEU A 121 -8.45 0.74 -13.43
N LYS A 122 -8.75 -0.51 -13.81
CA LYS A 122 -9.46 -0.81 -15.05
C LYS A 122 -10.86 -0.19 -15.06
N ALA A 123 -11.62 -0.34 -13.98
CA ALA A 123 -12.94 0.28 -13.86
C ALA A 123 -12.85 1.82 -13.99
N ILE A 124 -11.84 2.47 -13.38
CA ILE A 124 -11.60 3.92 -13.57
C ILE A 124 -11.32 4.23 -15.05
N GLY A 125 -10.49 3.42 -15.70
CA GLY A 125 -10.17 3.58 -17.12
C GLY A 125 -11.40 3.52 -18.05
N GLU A 126 -12.42 2.74 -17.69
CA GLU A 126 -13.63 2.58 -18.51
C GLU A 126 -14.73 3.61 -18.20
N HIS A 127 -14.81 4.09 -16.95
CA HIS A 127 -15.89 5.01 -16.52
C HIS A 127 -15.53 6.50 -16.57
N PHE A 128 -14.23 6.84 -16.71
CA PHE A 128 -13.77 8.24 -16.69
C PHE A 128 -13.09 8.62 -17.99
N SER A 129 -13.36 9.84 -18.48
CA SER A 129 -12.70 10.38 -19.67
C SER A 129 -11.20 10.58 -19.44
N ALA A 130 -10.42 10.71 -20.52
CA ALA A 130 -8.97 10.89 -20.45
C ALA A 130 -8.56 12.07 -19.55
N GLU A 131 -9.34 13.19 -19.58
CA GLU A 131 -9.09 14.39 -18.78
C GLU A 131 -9.41 14.19 -17.29
N GLN A 132 -10.32 13.27 -16.96
CA GLN A 132 -10.79 12.99 -15.61
C GLN A 132 -9.99 11.90 -14.92
N ARG A 133 -9.38 10.97 -15.69
CA ARG A 133 -8.69 9.77 -15.15
C ARG A 133 -7.59 10.12 -14.13
N GLY A 134 -6.79 11.14 -14.42
CA GLY A 134 -5.72 11.57 -13.52
C GLY A 134 -6.25 11.95 -12.14
N THR A 135 -7.31 12.74 -12.07
CA THR A 135 -7.96 13.16 -10.83
C THR A 135 -8.62 11.97 -10.12
N ALA A 136 -9.32 11.11 -10.87
CA ALA A 136 -9.97 9.90 -10.31
C ALA A 136 -8.95 8.93 -9.69
N VAL A 137 -7.82 8.66 -10.36
CA VAL A 137 -6.73 7.84 -9.84
C VAL A 137 -6.08 8.47 -8.61
N GLY A 138 -5.89 9.79 -8.60
CA GLY A 138 -5.35 10.52 -7.45
C GLY A 138 -6.22 10.35 -6.21
N ILE A 139 -7.55 10.55 -6.35
CA ILE A 139 -8.51 10.30 -5.28
C ILE A 139 -8.48 8.82 -4.85
N PHE A 140 -8.55 7.90 -5.81
CA PHE A 140 -8.50 6.47 -5.54
C PHE A 140 -7.27 6.07 -4.71
N MET A 141 -6.09 6.55 -5.05
CA MET A 141 -4.83 6.21 -4.36
C MET A 141 -4.69 6.84 -2.96
N SER A 142 -5.52 7.82 -2.60
CA SER A 142 -5.51 8.39 -1.24
C SER A 142 -5.93 7.38 -0.17
N CYS A 143 -6.72 6.36 -0.52
CA CYS A 143 -7.22 5.34 0.40
C CYS A 143 -6.13 4.56 1.13
N THR A 144 -4.91 4.47 0.58
CA THR A 144 -3.82 3.70 1.17
C THR A 144 -3.42 4.20 2.56
N SER A 145 -3.34 5.52 2.73
CA SER A 145 -3.03 6.14 4.02
C SER A 145 -4.24 6.17 4.96
N PHE A 146 -5.46 6.32 4.41
CA PHE A 146 -6.69 6.19 5.18
C PHE A 146 -6.83 4.80 5.80
N GLY A 147 -6.41 3.74 5.11
CA GLY A 147 -6.42 2.37 5.64
C GLY A 147 -5.61 2.23 6.93
N VAL A 148 -4.44 2.88 6.99
CA VAL A 148 -3.62 2.93 8.22
C VAL A 148 -4.38 3.60 9.37
N THR A 149 -4.97 4.76 9.10
CA THR A 149 -5.73 5.53 10.10
C THR A 149 -6.93 4.73 10.62
N VAL A 150 -7.73 4.19 9.71
CA VAL A 150 -9.00 3.51 10.07
C VAL A 150 -8.73 2.29 10.93
N VAL A 151 -7.85 1.38 10.48
CA VAL A 151 -7.64 0.11 11.21
C VAL A 151 -7.03 0.33 12.58
N ASN A 152 -6.07 1.25 12.69
CA ASN A 152 -5.43 1.54 13.97
C ASN A 152 -6.36 2.33 14.94
N GLY A 153 -7.33 3.07 14.40
CA GLY A 153 -8.30 3.81 15.19
C GLY A 153 -9.34 2.94 15.88
N TYR A 154 -9.73 1.78 15.30
CA TYR A 154 -10.78 0.96 15.91
C TYR A 154 -10.31 -0.42 16.38
N ALA A 155 -9.40 -1.08 15.64
CA ALA A 155 -9.14 -2.49 15.87
C ALA A 155 -8.52 -2.79 17.27
N PRO A 156 -7.54 -2.03 17.77
CA PRO A 156 -7.03 -2.25 19.14
C PRO A 156 -8.10 -1.98 20.21
N PHE A 157 -8.94 -0.96 20.02
CA PHE A 157 -10.04 -0.66 20.94
C PHE A 157 -11.02 -1.83 21.04
N VAL A 158 -11.48 -2.35 19.90
CA VAL A 158 -12.37 -3.50 19.86
C VAL A 158 -11.70 -4.74 20.47
N ALA A 159 -10.43 -4.98 20.14
CA ALA A 159 -9.72 -6.15 20.64
C ALA A 159 -9.53 -6.15 22.16
N VAL A 160 -9.27 -4.99 22.75
CA VAL A 160 -9.10 -4.87 24.22
C VAL A 160 -10.42 -5.05 24.95
N HIS A 161 -11.54 -4.53 24.43
CA HIS A 161 -12.83 -4.56 25.13
C HIS A 161 -13.69 -5.79 24.82
N TYR A 162 -13.59 -6.33 23.59
CA TYR A 162 -14.46 -7.41 23.10
C TYR A 162 -13.69 -8.64 22.61
N GLY A 163 -12.36 -8.64 22.75
CA GLY A 163 -11.49 -9.69 22.25
C GLY A 163 -11.04 -9.48 20.79
N TRP A 164 -9.85 -9.97 20.47
CA TRP A 164 -9.24 -9.83 19.14
C TRP A 164 -10.04 -10.55 18.05
N GLN A 165 -10.77 -11.62 18.38
CA GLN A 165 -11.67 -12.34 17.49
C GLN A 165 -12.76 -11.40 16.95
N MET A 166 -13.37 -10.60 17.84
CA MET A 166 -14.39 -9.64 17.46
C MET A 166 -13.84 -8.54 16.56
N ALA A 167 -12.60 -8.11 16.77
CA ALA A 167 -11.96 -7.14 15.88
C ALA A 167 -11.82 -7.67 14.44
N PHE A 168 -11.45 -8.95 14.25
CA PHE A 168 -11.42 -9.59 12.93
C PHE A 168 -12.82 -9.77 12.34
N LEU A 169 -13.83 -10.15 13.13
CA LEU A 169 -15.21 -10.30 12.66
C LEU A 169 -15.79 -8.97 12.17
N ILE A 170 -15.63 -7.89 12.94
CA ILE A 170 -16.06 -6.55 12.51
C ILE A 170 -15.33 -6.15 11.23
N THR A 171 -14.01 -6.37 11.16
CA THR A 171 -13.22 -6.09 9.95
C THR A 171 -13.76 -6.88 8.75
N ALA A 172 -14.18 -8.13 8.94
CA ALA A 172 -14.72 -9.01 7.89
C ALA A 172 -16.11 -8.59 7.39
N LEU A 173 -16.91 -7.90 8.21
CA LEU A 173 -18.21 -7.40 7.80
C LEU A 173 -18.12 -6.19 6.86
N LEU A 174 -17.07 -5.37 6.97
CA LEU A 174 -16.93 -4.15 6.17
C LEU A 174 -16.92 -4.41 4.65
N PRO A 175 -16.17 -5.41 4.09
CA PRO A 175 -16.22 -5.68 2.67
C PRO A 175 -17.57 -6.24 2.20
N LEU A 176 -18.36 -6.87 3.06
CA LEU A 176 -19.73 -7.29 2.69
C LEU A 176 -20.64 -6.07 2.48
N LEU A 177 -20.49 -5.02 3.29
CA LEU A 177 -21.23 -3.77 3.08
C LEU A 177 -20.86 -3.12 1.75
N VAL A 178 -19.55 -3.07 1.44
CA VAL A 178 -19.08 -2.52 0.16
C VAL A 178 -19.43 -3.45 -1.02
N PHE A 179 -19.51 -4.76 -0.81
CA PHE A 179 -19.99 -5.70 -1.82
C PHE A 179 -21.44 -5.37 -2.26
N PHE A 180 -22.35 -5.13 -1.32
CA PHE A 180 -23.71 -4.73 -1.66
C PHE A 180 -23.74 -3.38 -2.39
N LEU A 181 -22.94 -2.40 -1.96
CA LEU A 181 -22.81 -1.13 -2.67
C LEU A 181 -22.27 -1.33 -4.10
N ALA A 182 -21.26 -2.20 -4.28
CA ALA A 182 -20.64 -2.50 -5.56
C ALA A 182 -21.59 -3.21 -6.54
N LEU A 183 -22.51 -4.04 -6.03
CA LEU A 183 -23.55 -4.68 -6.86
C LEU A 183 -24.38 -3.66 -7.64
N PHE A 184 -24.68 -2.52 -7.03
CA PHE A 184 -25.53 -1.48 -7.63
C PHE A 184 -24.74 -0.42 -8.39
N THR A 185 -23.54 -0.09 -7.96
CA THR A 185 -22.74 1.02 -8.52
C THR A 185 -21.77 0.59 -9.60
N VAL A 186 -21.10 -0.57 -9.46
CA VAL A 186 -20.09 -1.03 -10.41
C VAL A 186 -20.73 -1.92 -11.47
N LYS A 187 -21.04 -1.31 -12.64
CA LYS A 187 -21.60 -2.03 -13.81
C LYS A 187 -20.52 -2.15 -14.88
N GLU A 188 -20.44 -3.30 -15.57
CA GLU A 188 -19.56 -3.44 -16.72
C GLU A 188 -20.11 -2.62 -17.90
N VAL A 189 -19.24 -1.83 -18.53
CA VAL A 189 -19.58 -1.10 -19.74
C VAL A 189 -19.42 -2.03 -20.93
N GLN A 190 -20.55 -2.51 -21.52
CA GLN A 190 -20.54 -3.49 -22.62
C GLN A 190 -19.88 -2.97 -23.92
N ALA A 191 -19.76 -1.64 -24.09
CA ALA A 191 -19.23 -1.02 -25.29
C ALA A 191 -17.72 -1.29 -25.52
N PHE A 192 -16.95 -1.54 -24.46
CA PHE A 192 -15.50 -1.73 -24.56
C PHE A 192 -15.09 -3.12 -25.08
N ARG A 193 -15.94 -4.15 -24.94
CA ARG A 193 -15.66 -5.50 -25.45
C ARG A 193 -15.63 -5.59 -26.98
N LYS A 194 -16.39 -4.72 -27.68
CA LYS A 194 -16.40 -4.67 -29.16
C LYS A 194 -15.31 -3.77 -29.75
N GLY A 195 -14.94 -2.67 -29.08
CA GLY A 195 -13.97 -1.70 -29.61
C GLY A 195 -12.51 -2.14 -29.51
N GLN A 196 -12.14 -2.92 -28.49
CA GLN A 196 -10.74 -3.39 -28.35
C GLN A 196 -10.32 -4.39 -29.43
N THR A 197 -11.26 -5.10 -30.06
CA THR A 197 -10.94 -5.98 -31.20
C THR A 197 -10.72 -5.19 -32.48
N GLU A 198 -11.27 -3.98 -32.61
CA GLU A 198 -11.17 -3.15 -33.83
C GLU A 198 -10.06 -2.09 -33.71
N GLU A 199 -9.81 -1.48 -32.52
CA GLU A 199 -8.75 -0.48 -32.34
C GLU A 199 -7.33 -1.08 -32.36
N THR A 200 -7.18 -2.38 -32.03
CA THR A 200 -5.87 -3.06 -32.13
C THR A 200 -5.47 -3.31 -33.58
N GLN A 201 -6.38 -3.15 -34.54
CA GLN A 201 -6.11 -3.32 -35.98
C GLN A 201 -6.00 -1.99 -36.76
N GLY A 202 -6.33 -0.84 -36.16
CA GLY A 202 -6.52 0.43 -36.90
C GLY A 202 -5.45 1.49 -36.73
N THR A 203 -4.56 1.45 -35.75
CA THR A 203 -3.43 2.38 -35.62
C THR A 203 -2.13 1.66 -35.89
N GLY A 204 -1.50 1.94 -37.00
CA GLY A 204 -0.21 1.40 -37.42
C GLY A 204 1.00 1.79 -36.55
N GLN A 205 0.78 1.98 -35.26
CA GLN A 205 1.85 2.03 -34.28
C GLN A 205 2.30 0.61 -33.97
N GLN A 206 3.50 0.26 -34.42
CA GLN A 206 4.18 -0.97 -34.07
C GLN A 206 4.18 -1.11 -32.55
N SER A 207 3.28 -1.92 -32.00
CA SER A 207 3.32 -2.28 -30.59
C SER A 207 4.64 -2.98 -30.34
N MET A 208 5.49 -2.36 -29.50
CA MET A 208 6.75 -3.00 -29.11
C MET A 208 6.44 -4.39 -28.54
N SER A 209 7.21 -5.37 -28.94
CA SER A 209 7.05 -6.72 -28.38
C SER A 209 7.29 -6.69 -26.85
N LEU A 210 6.67 -7.61 -26.10
CA LEU A 210 6.88 -7.72 -24.65
C LEU A 210 8.38 -7.81 -24.31
N ALA A 211 9.14 -8.55 -25.10
CA ALA A 211 10.60 -8.69 -24.92
C ALA A 211 11.34 -7.36 -25.12
N GLN A 212 10.94 -6.54 -26.10
CA GLN A 212 11.51 -5.21 -26.31
C GLN A 212 11.16 -4.25 -25.17
N SER A 213 9.91 -4.29 -24.68
CA SER A 213 9.46 -3.50 -23.54
C SER A 213 10.23 -3.87 -22.28
N LEU A 214 10.38 -5.15 -21.97
CA LEU A 214 11.17 -5.62 -20.83
C LEU A 214 12.64 -5.28 -20.96
N ARG A 215 13.22 -5.38 -22.16
CA ARG A 215 14.60 -4.97 -22.42
C ARG A 215 14.80 -3.48 -22.17
N PHE A 216 13.88 -2.63 -22.64
CA PHE A 216 13.93 -1.18 -22.39
C PHE A 216 13.94 -0.85 -20.91
N VAL A 217 13.01 -1.43 -20.14
CA VAL A 217 12.89 -1.18 -18.67
C VAL A 217 14.14 -1.68 -17.94
N GLY A 218 14.65 -2.87 -18.34
CA GLY A 218 15.81 -3.51 -17.72
C GLY A 218 17.15 -2.90 -18.10
N THR A 219 17.21 -2.02 -19.12
CA THR A 219 18.45 -1.35 -19.55
C THR A 219 18.44 0.16 -19.30
N ASN A 220 17.27 0.75 -19.03
CA ASN A 220 17.15 2.19 -18.78
C ASN A 220 17.63 2.52 -17.36
N ARG A 221 18.73 3.28 -17.28
CA ARG A 221 19.34 3.67 -16.01
C ARG A 221 18.38 4.34 -15.04
N ASN A 222 17.56 5.29 -15.51
CA ASN A 222 16.62 6.01 -14.64
C ASN A 222 15.53 5.08 -14.08
N ILE A 223 15.05 4.14 -14.88
CA ILE A 223 14.03 3.17 -14.46
C ILE A 223 14.61 2.18 -13.45
N LEU A 224 15.85 1.71 -13.67
CA LEU A 224 16.54 0.85 -12.70
C LEU A 224 16.78 1.56 -11.37
N LEU A 225 17.23 2.83 -11.40
CA LEU A 225 17.38 3.63 -10.20
C LEU A 225 16.06 3.80 -9.45
N LEU A 226 14.94 4.06 -10.17
CA LEU A 226 13.61 4.13 -9.58
C LEU A 226 13.14 2.82 -8.99
N ALA A 227 13.43 1.70 -9.63
CA ALA A 227 13.06 0.37 -9.13
C ALA A 227 13.80 0.03 -7.83
N VAL A 228 15.12 0.21 -7.81
CA VAL A 228 15.95 -0.04 -6.62
C VAL A 228 15.59 0.93 -5.48
N MET A 229 15.40 2.21 -5.79
CA MET A 229 14.91 3.19 -4.83
C MET A 229 13.56 2.77 -4.25
N GLY A 230 12.65 2.33 -5.11
CA GLY A 230 11.32 1.87 -4.71
C GLY A 230 11.36 0.68 -3.73
N PHE A 231 12.30 -0.26 -3.92
CA PHE A 231 12.56 -1.35 -2.98
C PHE A 231 12.88 -0.80 -1.57
N PHE A 232 13.85 0.10 -1.46
CA PHE A 232 14.26 0.66 -0.17
C PHE A 232 13.17 1.54 0.45
N ALA A 233 12.56 2.43 -0.34
CA ALA A 233 11.51 3.34 0.10
C ALA A 233 10.29 2.59 0.64
N THR A 234 9.76 1.67 -0.17
CA THR A 234 8.55 0.92 0.17
C THR A 234 8.82 -0.08 1.29
N GLY A 235 10.01 -0.69 1.31
CA GLY A 235 10.45 -1.55 2.42
C GLY A 235 10.41 -0.82 3.75
N THR A 236 10.99 0.37 3.83
CA THR A 236 10.96 1.17 5.07
C THR A 236 9.55 1.60 5.43
N THR A 237 8.78 2.15 4.47
CA THR A 237 7.40 2.60 4.71
C THR A 237 6.53 1.50 5.30
N TRP A 238 6.49 0.33 4.67
CA TRP A 238 5.66 -0.79 5.13
C TRP A 238 6.27 -1.53 6.31
N GLY A 239 7.60 -1.58 6.43
CA GLY A 239 8.28 -2.10 7.61
C GLY A 239 7.87 -1.33 8.87
N VAL A 240 7.98 -0.01 8.84
CA VAL A 240 7.54 0.87 9.93
C VAL A 240 6.04 0.72 10.18
N THR A 241 5.22 0.86 9.13
CA THR A 241 3.75 0.80 9.25
C THR A 241 3.26 -0.50 9.87
N THR A 242 3.92 -1.61 9.60
CA THR A 242 3.50 -2.93 10.09
C THR A 242 4.09 -3.31 11.44
N TRP A 243 5.22 -2.72 11.83
CA TRP A 243 5.91 -3.06 13.09
C TRP A 243 5.76 -2.04 14.21
N ALA A 244 5.37 -0.80 13.89
CA ALA A 244 5.33 0.26 14.89
C ALA A 244 4.40 -0.06 16.08
N ASN A 245 3.23 -0.70 15.87
CA ASN A 245 2.37 -1.13 16.98
C ASN A 245 3.09 -2.11 17.92
N LEU A 246 3.79 -3.11 17.36
CA LEU A 246 4.55 -4.08 18.17
C LEU A 246 5.68 -3.39 18.92
N TYR A 247 6.43 -2.49 18.25
CA TYR A 247 7.48 -1.68 18.87
C TYR A 247 6.94 -0.84 20.04
N LEU A 248 5.86 -0.10 19.83
CA LEU A 248 5.27 0.76 20.85
C LEU A 248 4.83 -0.03 22.09
N VAL A 249 4.16 -1.16 21.88
CA VAL A 249 3.68 -2.00 23.00
C VAL A 249 4.81 -2.72 23.70
N LYS A 250 5.75 -3.34 22.99
CA LYS A 250 6.79 -4.20 23.57
C LYS A 250 8.03 -3.44 24.03
N GLN A 251 8.38 -2.31 23.39
CA GLN A 251 9.57 -1.50 23.77
C GLN A 251 9.22 -0.37 24.74
N LEU A 252 8.12 0.36 24.47
CA LEU A 252 7.72 1.51 25.27
C LEU A 252 6.66 1.17 26.32
N HIS A 253 6.19 -0.10 26.37
CA HIS A 253 5.20 -0.60 27.32
C HIS A 253 3.89 0.23 27.36
N VAL A 254 3.54 0.86 26.23
CA VAL A 254 2.26 1.57 26.13
C VAL A 254 1.10 0.60 25.85
N THR A 255 -0.13 1.01 26.16
CA THR A 255 -1.28 0.17 25.88
C THR A 255 -1.51 0.01 24.38
N PRO A 256 -2.09 -1.13 23.91
CA PRO A 256 -2.40 -1.33 22.49
C PRO A 256 -3.34 -0.24 21.92
N ILE A 257 -4.26 0.28 22.74
CA ILE A 257 -5.16 1.38 22.33
C ILE A 257 -4.36 2.66 22.08
N PHE A 258 -3.43 3.00 22.96
CA PHE A 258 -2.56 4.15 22.77
C PHE A 258 -1.67 3.99 21.52
N ALA A 259 -1.06 2.83 21.34
CA ALA A 259 -0.26 2.52 20.14
C ALA A 259 -1.08 2.68 18.86
N GLY A 260 -2.33 2.18 18.85
CA GLY A 260 -3.26 2.37 17.74
C GLY A 260 -3.60 3.83 17.49
N ALA A 261 -3.86 4.64 18.54
CA ALA A 261 -4.11 6.06 18.41
C ALA A 261 -2.91 6.81 17.78
N ILE A 262 -1.69 6.53 18.24
CA ILE A 262 -0.45 7.09 17.66
C ILE A 262 -0.29 6.69 16.18
N MET A 263 -0.55 5.44 15.83
CA MET A 263 -0.48 4.98 14.44
C MET A 263 -1.64 5.51 13.57
N SER A 264 -2.77 5.87 14.16
CA SER A 264 -3.83 6.61 13.45
C SER A 264 -3.38 8.03 13.13
N ILE A 265 -2.72 8.72 14.05
CA ILE A 265 -2.17 10.07 13.84
C ILE A 265 -1.07 10.03 12.76
N TYR A 266 -0.19 9.03 12.77
CA TYR A 266 0.77 8.74 11.70
C TYR A 266 0.06 8.63 10.34
N GLY A 267 -1.03 7.88 10.26
CA GLY A 267 -1.83 7.72 9.05
C GLY A 267 -2.51 9.02 8.59
N ILE A 268 -3.06 9.83 9.51
CA ILE A 268 -3.65 11.14 9.21
C ILE A 268 -2.60 12.07 8.62
N ALA A 269 -1.42 12.13 9.23
CA ALA A 269 -0.31 12.93 8.72
C ALA A 269 0.08 12.51 7.29
N ALA A 270 0.09 11.21 6.99
CA ALA A 270 0.33 10.68 5.66
C ALA A 270 -0.75 11.09 4.63
N VAL A 271 -2.03 11.13 5.05
CA VAL A 271 -3.14 11.59 4.20
C VAL A 271 -2.96 13.05 3.81
N ILE A 272 -2.58 13.90 4.75
CA ILE A 272 -2.36 15.34 4.53
C ILE A 272 -1.09 15.56 3.71
N ALA A 273 -0.03 14.83 3.99
CA ALA A 273 1.29 14.99 3.41
C ALA A 273 1.32 14.79 1.88
N LYS A 274 0.56 13.82 1.35
CA LYS A 274 0.54 13.50 -0.08
C LYS A 274 0.06 14.65 -0.98
N PRO A 275 -1.10 15.29 -0.75
CA PRO A 275 -1.51 16.44 -1.53
C PRO A 275 -0.62 17.66 -1.27
N THR A 276 -0.14 17.86 -0.04
CA THR A 276 0.74 18.97 0.32
C THR A 276 2.03 18.95 -0.49
N ILE A 277 2.70 17.81 -0.60
CA ILE A 277 3.95 17.72 -1.37
C ILE A 277 3.71 17.87 -2.89
N GLY A 278 2.57 17.40 -3.39
CA GLY A 278 2.16 17.64 -4.77
C GLY A 278 2.04 19.13 -5.06
N PHE A 279 1.32 19.86 -4.21
CA PHE A 279 1.16 21.31 -4.31
C PHE A 279 2.49 22.08 -4.18
N ILE A 280 3.37 21.65 -3.28
CA ILE A 280 4.71 22.22 -3.12
C ILE A 280 5.53 21.99 -4.40
N SER A 281 5.52 20.77 -4.92
CA SER A 281 6.25 20.38 -6.13
C SER A 281 5.86 21.19 -7.37
N ASP A 282 4.59 21.62 -7.46
CA ASP A 282 4.11 22.40 -8.61
C ASP A 282 4.48 23.90 -8.51
N ARG A 283 4.91 24.39 -7.33
CA ARG A 283 5.25 25.80 -7.08
C ARG A 283 6.73 26.09 -6.96
N ILE A 284 7.51 25.08 -6.64
CA ILE A 284 8.96 25.23 -6.49
C ILE A 284 9.64 24.88 -7.81
N SER A 285 10.57 25.69 -8.26
CA SER A 285 11.39 25.46 -9.46
C SER A 285 12.49 24.40 -9.29
N LEU A 286 12.44 23.61 -8.21
CA LEU A 286 13.35 22.50 -7.95
C LEU A 286 12.93 21.27 -8.77
N PRO A 287 13.82 20.59 -9.51
CA PRO A 287 13.51 19.34 -10.17
C PRO A 287 12.92 18.29 -9.23
N ARG A 288 11.87 17.60 -9.67
CA ARG A 288 11.10 16.65 -8.84
C ARG A 288 11.95 15.54 -8.20
N ASN A 289 13.01 15.10 -8.90
CA ASN A 289 13.94 14.09 -8.37
C ASN A 289 14.73 14.60 -7.15
N TYR A 290 15.17 15.86 -7.15
CA TYR A 290 15.85 16.45 -5.99
C TYR A 290 14.90 16.71 -4.84
N LEU A 291 13.68 17.18 -5.11
CA LEU A 291 12.65 17.33 -4.07
C LEU A 291 12.31 15.97 -3.44
N ALA A 292 12.15 14.94 -4.26
CA ALA A 292 11.92 13.58 -3.79
C ALA A 292 13.11 13.04 -2.97
N ALA A 293 14.35 13.35 -3.37
CA ALA A 293 15.55 12.99 -2.64
C ALA A 293 15.61 13.65 -1.25
N ILE A 294 15.27 14.94 -1.16
CA ILE A 294 15.22 15.67 0.12
C ILE A 294 14.19 15.06 1.05
N VAL A 295 12.97 14.84 0.56
CA VAL A 295 11.87 14.22 1.35
C VAL A 295 12.27 12.83 1.82
N MET A 296 12.89 12.05 0.94
CA MET A 296 13.36 10.71 1.26
C MET A 296 14.50 10.71 2.27
N PHE A 297 15.42 11.66 2.18
CA PHE A 297 16.47 11.85 3.18
C PHE A 297 15.89 12.21 4.55
N LEU A 298 14.90 13.11 4.61
CA LEU A 298 14.23 13.52 5.86
C LEU A 298 13.43 12.38 6.52
N PHE A 299 13.06 11.35 5.78
CA PHE A 299 12.40 10.16 6.35
C PHE A 299 13.33 9.43 7.35
N SER A 300 14.64 9.36 7.08
CA SER A 300 15.59 8.69 7.98
C SER A 300 15.69 9.35 9.36
N PRO A 301 15.97 10.66 9.51
CA PRO A 301 15.98 11.30 10.82
C PRO A 301 14.61 11.27 11.50
N ALA A 302 13.48 11.36 10.76
CA ALA A 302 12.16 11.23 11.34
C ALA A 302 11.95 9.83 11.97
N LEU A 303 12.43 8.77 11.30
CA LEU A 303 12.40 7.41 11.84
C LEU A 303 13.31 7.27 13.07
N LEU A 304 14.53 7.82 13.02
CA LEU A 304 15.45 7.79 14.17
C LEU A 304 14.90 8.55 15.38
N ILE A 305 14.30 9.73 15.18
CA ILE A 305 13.65 10.49 16.23
C ILE A 305 12.50 9.68 16.85
N PHE A 306 11.63 9.10 16.03
CA PHE A 306 10.53 8.26 16.50
C PHE A 306 11.04 7.05 17.30
N ALA A 307 12.03 6.33 16.78
CA ALA A 307 12.59 5.15 17.41
C ALA A 307 13.36 5.45 18.72
N ASN A 308 13.87 6.67 18.90
CA ASN A 308 14.55 7.11 20.14
C ASN A 308 13.63 7.87 21.10
N THR A 309 12.34 7.99 20.77
CA THR A 309 11.37 8.66 21.66
C THR A 309 11.03 7.75 22.84
N SER A 310 11.49 8.14 24.05
CA SER A 310 11.20 7.41 25.29
C SER A 310 9.96 7.93 26.01
N ASN A 311 9.61 9.22 25.84
CA ASN A 311 8.42 9.81 26.43
C ASN A 311 7.20 9.58 25.53
N PRO A 312 6.14 8.87 26.00
CA PRO A 312 4.94 8.61 25.22
C PRO A 312 4.26 9.89 24.68
N ASP A 313 4.31 10.99 25.42
CA ASP A 313 3.67 12.25 24.97
C ASP A 313 4.36 12.83 23.72
N MET A 314 5.65 12.63 23.56
CA MET A 314 6.39 13.07 22.38
C MET A 314 5.99 12.31 21.12
N LEU A 315 5.36 11.14 21.24
CA LEU A 315 4.84 10.38 20.11
C LEU A 315 3.77 11.13 19.34
N TYR A 316 3.01 12.03 19.99
CA TYR A 316 2.04 12.90 19.31
C TYR A 316 2.69 13.88 18.31
N ILE A 317 4.00 14.11 18.42
CA ILE A 317 4.78 14.95 17.52
C ILE A 317 5.59 14.09 16.55
N THR A 318 6.27 13.06 17.08
CA THR A 318 7.22 12.28 16.28
C THR A 318 6.52 11.32 15.32
N ALA A 319 5.33 10.79 15.66
CA ALA A 319 4.57 9.93 14.77
C ALA A 319 4.01 10.67 13.52
N PRO A 320 3.42 11.88 13.63
CA PRO A 320 3.09 12.67 12.43
C PRO A 320 4.29 12.98 11.55
N LEU A 321 5.43 13.39 12.13
CA LEU A 321 6.65 13.62 11.37
C LEU A 321 7.11 12.38 10.61
N LEU A 322 7.06 11.23 11.26
CA LEU A 322 7.35 9.94 10.64
C LEU A 322 6.35 9.60 9.53
N GLY A 323 5.05 9.85 9.74
CA GLY A 323 4.01 9.64 8.74
C GLY A 323 4.19 10.49 7.49
N MET A 324 4.56 11.76 7.67
CA MET A 324 4.93 12.64 6.56
C MET A 324 6.15 12.08 5.80
N GLY A 325 7.24 11.77 6.48
CA GLY A 325 8.45 11.20 5.87
C GLY A 325 8.17 9.91 5.09
N ALA A 326 7.37 9.02 5.66
CA ALA A 326 7.08 7.72 5.08
C ALA A 326 6.22 7.76 3.81
N PHE A 327 5.45 8.83 3.55
CA PHE A 327 4.49 8.87 2.45
C PHE A 327 4.65 10.02 1.46
N MET A 328 5.35 11.11 1.81
CA MET A 328 5.51 12.29 0.94
C MET A 328 6.28 12.01 -0.35
N TYR A 329 7.21 11.05 -0.35
CA TYR A 329 8.01 10.75 -1.55
C TYR A 329 7.15 10.13 -2.68
N SER A 330 6.06 9.41 -2.33
CA SER A 330 5.34 8.56 -3.28
C SER A 330 4.65 9.32 -4.44
N PRO A 331 4.00 10.48 -4.25
CA PRO A 331 3.46 11.26 -5.37
C PRO A 331 4.55 11.77 -6.32
N LEU A 332 5.70 12.17 -5.76
CA LEU A 332 6.82 12.67 -6.54
C LEU A 332 7.43 11.56 -7.40
N THR A 333 7.67 10.38 -6.81
CA THR A 333 8.25 9.24 -7.53
C THR A 333 7.30 8.71 -8.61
N ASN A 334 5.99 8.70 -8.37
CA ASN A 334 5.00 8.35 -9.39
C ASN A 334 5.05 9.32 -10.59
N ALA A 335 5.20 10.63 -10.33
CA ALA A 335 5.37 11.62 -11.39
C ALA A 335 6.68 11.41 -12.17
N ILE A 336 7.78 11.07 -11.48
CA ILE A 336 9.07 10.78 -12.11
C ILE A 336 8.99 9.51 -12.98
N ILE A 337 8.30 8.46 -12.54
CA ILE A 337 8.06 7.22 -13.33
C ILE A 337 7.39 7.55 -14.66
N ILE A 338 6.35 8.41 -14.63
CA ILE A 338 5.64 8.84 -15.84
C ILE A 338 6.55 9.64 -16.78
N GLN A 339 7.46 10.47 -16.25
CA GLN A 339 8.40 11.26 -17.04
C GLN A 339 9.57 10.44 -17.59
N ALA A 340 9.97 9.39 -16.88
CA ALA A 340 11.12 8.55 -17.26
C ALA A 340 10.82 7.59 -18.42
N ALA A 341 9.54 7.37 -18.76
CA ALA A 341 9.12 6.42 -19.78
C ALA A 341 8.35 7.09 -20.93
N PRO A 342 8.57 6.67 -22.18
CA PRO A 342 7.72 7.06 -23.30
C PRO A 342 6.27 6.62 -23.05
N PRO A 343 5.27 7.32 -23.63
CA PRO A 343 3.85 7.09 -23.36
C PRO A 343 3.41 5.62 -23.48
N GLU A 344 3.96 4.90 -24.46
CA GLU A 344 3.63 3.50 -24.78
C GLU A 344 4.14 2.51 -23.72
N LEU A 345 5.19 2.88 -22.97
CA LEU A 345 5.86 2.03 -21.98
C LEU A 345 5.60 2.44 -20.52
N ARG A 346 4.76 3.47 -20.28
CA ARG A 346 4.46 3.95 -18.90
C ARG A 346 3.88 2.85 -18.02
N GLY A 347 2.98 2.04 -18.55
CA GLY A 347 2.38 0.92 -17.82
C GLY A 347 3.41 -0.15 -17.46
N THR A 348 4.24 -0.57 -18.40
CA THR A 348 5.30 -1.55 -18.18
C THR A 348 6.34 -1.04 -17.18
N THR A 349 6.71 0.25 -17.29
CA THR A 349 7.66 0.89 -16.37
C THR A 349 7.09 0.96 -14.95
N ALA A 350 5.84 1.40 -14.81
CA ALA A 350 5.18 1.44 -13.50
C ALA A 350 5.04 0.04 -12.88
N GLY A 351 4.70 -0.97 -13.68
CA GLY A 351 4.63 -2.37 -13.26
C GLY A 351 5.99 -2.90 -12.79
N PHE A 352 7.06 -2.60 -13.54
CA PHE A 352 8.42 -3.02 -13.20
C PHE A 352 8.89 -2.38 -11.88
N VAL A 353 8.71 -1.07 -11.70
CA VAL A 353 9.04 -0.39 -10.44
C VAL A 353 8.19 -0.93 -9.30
N ASN A 354 6.89 -1.18 -9.53
CA ASN A 354 6.01 -1.73 -8.50
C ASN A 354 6.43 -3.15 -8.06
N LEU A 355 6.99 -3.97 -8.94
CA LEU A 355 7.54 -5.28 -8.57
C LEU A 355 8.62 -5.12 -7.49
N PHE A 356 9.56 -4.20 -7.67
CA PHE A 356 10.61 -3.92 -6.67
C PHE A 356 10.02 -3.35 -5.37
N ASN A 357 8.99 -2.51 -5.48
CA ASN A 357 8.25 -2.01 -4.31
C ASN A 357 7.66 -3.18 -3.48
N GLN A 358 7.06 -4.18 -4.13
CA GLN A 358 6.49 -5.34 -3.43
C GLN A 358 7.57 -6.23 -2.83
N ILE A 359 8.70 -6.42 -3.51
CA ILE A 359 9.84 -7.16 -2.94
C ILE A 359 10.37 -6.42 -1.70
N GLY A 360 10.48 -5.09 -1.72
CA GLY A 360 10.84 -4.29 -0.56
C GLY A 360 9.88 -4.46 0.62
N ALA A 361 8.58 -4.41 0.36
CA ALA A 361 7.55 -4.62 1.39
C ALA A 361 7.59 -6.04 1.97
N LEU A 362 7.89 -7.05 1.14
CA LEU A 362 8.04 -8.46 1.55
C LEU A 362 9.27 -8.67 2.45
N THR A 363 10.39 -8.03 2.12
CA THR A 363 11.66 -8.23 2.82
C THR A 363 11.76 -7.46 4.15
N ALA A 364 11.03 -6.35 4.29
CA ALA A 364 11.10 -5.52 5.49
C ALA A 364 10.75 -6.27 6.79
N PRO A 365 9.65 -7.05 6.89
CA PRO A 365 9.37 -7.86 8.08
C PRO A 365 10.47 -8.88 8.39
N ILE A 366 11.09 -9.46 7.36
CA ILE A 366 12.18 -10.42 7.51
C ILE A 366 13.40 -9.74 8.13
N ILE A 367 13.80 -8.57 7.60
CA ILE A 367 14.92 -7.79 8.13
C ILE A 367 14.68 -7.42 9.59
N LEU A 368 13.50 -6.89 9.90
CA LEU A 368 13.13 -6.49 11.27
C LEU A 368 13.18 -7.67 12.24
N SER A 369 12.61 -8.82 11.85
CA SER A 369 12.62 -10.04 12.65
C SER A 369 14.04 -10.58 12.87
N THR A 370 14.88 -10.57 11.83
CA THR A 370 16.28 -11.03 11.93
C THR A 370 17.08 -10.14 12.87
N VAL A 371 16.96 -8.82 12.75
CA VAL A 371 17.66 -7.88 13.64
C VAL A 371 17.15 -8.02 15.08
N LEU A 372 15.84 -8.18 15.30
CA LEU A 372 15.29 -8.42 16.62
C LEU A 372 15.83 -9.72 17.24
N THR A 373 15.89 -10.80 16.47
CA THR A 373 16.42 -12.09 16.94
C THR A 373 17.90 -11.99 17.32
N ALA A 374 18.68 -11.22 16.53
CA ALA A 374 20.11 -11.04 16.79
C ALA A 374 20.42 -10.11 17.96
N THR A 375 19.59 -9.10 18.21
CA THR A 375 19.87 -8.03 19.20
C THR A 375 18.99 -8.09 20.45
N GLY A 376 17.86 -8.80 20.39
CA GLY A 376 16.84 -8.80 21.45
C GLY A 376 16.12 -7.45 21.63
N ASN A 377 16.33 -6.47 20.74
CA ASN A 377 15.92 -5.09 20.95
C ASN A 377 15.03 -4.59 19.76
N TYR A 378 13.78 -4.25 20.07
CA TYR A 378 12.82 -3.75 19.08
C TYR A 378 13.22 -2.39 18.49
N GLN A 379 13.84 -1.52 19.31
CA GLN A 379 14.32 -0.20 18.89
C GLN A 379 15.41 -0.36 17.83
N THR A 380 16.41 -1.20 18.07
CA THR A 380 17.51 -1.48 17.13
C THR A 380 16.95 -2.05 15.82
N ALA A 381 15.98 -2.97 15.89
CA ALA A 381 15.34 -3.51 14.70
C ALA A 381 14.67 -2.41 13.87
N LEU A 382 13.93 -1.50 14.50
CA LEU A 382 13.27 -0.39 13.81
C LEU A 382 14.28 0.59 13.22
N MET A 383 15.34 0.94 13.98
CA MET A 383 16.41 1.83 13.53
C MET A 383 17.20 1.28 12.35
N ALA A 384 17.33 -0.04 12.21
CA ALA A 384 18.01 -0.66 11.06
C ALA A 384 17.40 -0.27 9.72
N LEU A 385 16.10 0.04 9.68
CA LEU A 385 15.44 0.53 8.47
C LEU A 385 15.84 1.96 8.07
N SER A 386 16.46 2.75 8.96
CA SER A 386 16.79 4.16 8.69
C SER A 386 17.86 4.36 7.61
N ILE A 387 18.65 3.33 7.32
CA ILE A 387 19.67 3.36 6.25
C ILE A 387 19.00 3.36 4.88
N SER A 388 17.89 2.66 4.74
CA SER A 388 17.20 2.48 3.45
C SER A 388 16.72 3.80 2.82
N PRO A 389 16.09 4.76 3.54
CA PRO A 389 15.73 6.06 2.98
C PRO A 389 16.94 6.87 2.50
N ILE A 390 18.08 6.76 3.17
CA ILE A 390 19.32 7.44 2.75
C ILE A 390 19.77 6.89 1.39
N ILE A 391 19.80 5.57 1.24
CA ILE A 391 20.11 4.93 -0.05
C ILE A 391 19.10 5.39 -1.12
N GLY A 392 17.82 5.42 -0.79
CA GLY A 392 16.76 5.90 -1.67
C GLY A 392 16.96 7.35 -2.12
N ALA A 393 17.36 8.23 -1.20
CA ALA A 393 17.66 9.64 -1.49
C ALA A 393 18.86 9.78 -2.46
N ILE A 394 19.92 9.02 -2.24
CA ILE A 394 21.09 9.00 -3.13
C ILE A 394 20.68 8.53 -4.53
N LEU A 395 19.91 7.45 -4.64
CA LEU A 395 19.45 6.93 -5.93
C LEU A 395 18.57 7.95 -6.68
N LEU A 396 17.70 8.68 -5.98
CA LEU A 396 16.87 9.73 -6.56
C LEU A 396 17.69 10.91 -7.08
N SER A 397 18.76 11.31 -6.37
CA SER A 397 19.65 12.40 -6.79
C SER A 397 20.44 12.07 -8.06
N LEU A 398 20.67 10.78 -8.34
CA LEU A 398 21.38 10.30 -9.53
C LEU A 398 20.49 10.20 -10.79
N ILE A 399 19.18 10.39 -10.65
CA ILE A 399 18.23 10.37 -11.77
C ILE A 399 18.39 11.67 -12.57
N ARG A 400 18.54 11.54 -13.87
CA ARG A 400 18.63 12.67 -14.81
C ARG A 400 17.33 12.77 -15.58
N LEU A 401 16.45 13.69 -15.18
CA LEU A 401 15.27 14.05 -15.96
C LEU A 401 15.69 15.04 -17.05
N LYS A 402 15.27 14.76 -18.28
CA LYS A 402 15.45 15.69 -19.41
C LYS A 402 14.40 16.79 -19.35
#